data_7d3e3e959825c11d79c67f100568222e
#
_entry.id   7d3e3e959825c11d79c67f100568222e
#
_cell.length_a   1.000
_cell.length_b   1.000
_cell.length_c   1.000
_cell.angle_alpha   90.00
_cell.angle_beta   90.00
_cell.angle_gamma   90.00
#
_symmetry.space_group_name_H-M   'P 1'
#
loop_
_entity.id
_entity.type
_entity.pdbx_description
1 polymer ?
#
loop_
_entity_poly.entity_id
_entity_poly.type
_entity_poly.pdbx_seq_one_letter_code
_entity_poly.pdbx_strand_id
1 'polypeptide(L)'
;MEVEFKEKSLCERIDLVYEKLTEAQKQIAIYLKKKWEQSCLMSAKSLSEQVDVSEATVHRLAASLGYDSFTDMKEKMKEELLMNRAVTNMSFRNRGISENWLDECLQTEMVNLVNTYQLNLKDKISQGAEMLRNSRRIYVIGDKQGLGTSSYLGFVLNYLLGNTVHLTLADVYEQIGFMGSEDVLIVIGFQRYCPRTQKAVELAADRDVRILAFTDCNLSPFAQKAEISLYATMDSTYFLDSYTAVVSIAQALIARIVMKDEERIRKNVEATEYVYRRFRE
;
A
#
# COMPACT_ATOMS: atom_id res chain seq x y z
N MET A 1 -13.32 -3.63 35.16
CA MET A 1 -12.78 -4.50 34.10
C MET A 1 -12.41 -3.71 32.84
N GLU A 2 -13.15 -2.69 32.44
CA GLU A 2 -12.86 -1.87 31.24
C GLU A 2 -11.52 -1.10 31.28
N VAL A 3 -11.08 -0.69 32.44
CA VAL A 3 -9.82 0.08 32.61
C VAL A 3 -8.55 -0.79 32.41
N GLU A 4 -8.68 -2.09 32.61
CA GLU A 4 -7.54 -3.02 32.55
C GLU A 4 -7.07 -3.36 31.12
N PHE A 5 -7.93 -3.10 30.09
CA PHE A 5 -7.64 -3.42 28.68
C PHE A 5 -7.24 -2.20 27.83
N LYS A 6 -7.47 -0.99 28.28
CA LYS A 6 -7.49 0.23 27.45
C LYS A 6 -6.18 0.57 26.72
N GLU A 7 -5.04 0.04 27.17
CA GLU A 7 -3.73 0.29 26.54
C GLU A 7 -2.96 -1.01 26.21
N LYS A 8 -3.63 -2.16 26.30
CA LYS A 8 -2.96 -3.46 26.12
C LYS A 8 -3.17 -4.00 24.71
N SER A 9 -2.09 -4.55 24.14
CA SER A 9 -2.13 -5.28 22.88
C SER A 9 -3.04 -6.52 22.96
N LEU A 10 -3.46 -7.05 21.82
CA LEU A 10 -4.25 -8.29 21.79
C LEU A 10 -3.53 -9.44 22.52
N CYS A 11 -2.22 -9.59 22.31
CA CYS A 11 -1.43 -10.65 22.96
C CYS A 11 -1.43 -10.50 24.47
N GLU A 12 -1.27 -9.29 25.00
CA GLU A 12 -1.33 -9.02 26.44
C GLU A 12 -2.73 -9.25 27.00
N ARG A 13 -3.78 -8.90 26.25
CA ARG A 13 -5.18 -9.18 26.65
C ARG A 13 -5.45 -10.68 26.69
N ILE A 14 -4.98 -11.44 25.70
CA ILE A 14 -5.07 -12.91 25.72
C ILE A 14 -4.37 -13.46 26.96
N ASP A 15 -3.15 -13.06 27.24
CA ASP A 15 -2.37 -13.57 28.37
C ASP A 15 -3.07 -13.32 29.71
N LEU A 16 -3.69 -12.14 29.89
CA LEU A 16 -4.43 -11.78 31.10
C LEU A 16 -5.65 -12.63 31.39
N VAL A 17 -6.35 -13.09 30.34
CA VAL A 17 -7.61 -13.84 30.51
C VAL A 17 -7.48 -15.32 30.13
N TYR A 18 -6.30 -15.78 29.71
CA TYR A 18 -6.10 -17.11 29.13
C TYR A 18 -6.66 -18.24 29.98
N GLU A 19 -6.44 -18.21 31.29
CA GLU A 19 -6.92 -19.23 32.22
C GLU A 19 -8.46 -19.24 32.39
N LYS A 20 -9.13 -18.13 32.02
CA LYS A 20 -10.57 -17.99 32.08
C LYS A 20 -11.27 -18.36 30.78
N LEU A 21 -10.51 -18.59 29.71
CA LEU A 21 -11.03 -18.94 28.40
C LEU A 21 -11.46 -20.40 28.36
N THR A 22 -12.54 -20.68 27.63
CA THR A 22 -12.94 -22.06 27.29
C THR A 22 -11.91 -22.68 26.35
N GLU A 23 -11.85 -24.00 26.25
CA GLU A 23 -10.90 -24.70 25.38
C GLU A 23 -11.03 -24.24 23.90
N ALA A 24 -12.26 -24.06 23.41
CA ALA A 24 -12.50 -23.55 22.07
C ALA A 24 -11.98 -22.10 21.89
N GLN A 25 -12.11 -21.24 22.91
CA GLN A 25 -11.56 -19.90 22.88
C GLN A 25 -10.02 -19.91 22.96
N LYS A 26 -9.43 -20.81 23.75
CA LYS A 26 -7.97 -20.99 23.81
C LYS A 26 -7.39 -21.38 22.45
N GLN A 27 -8.06 -22.27 21.73
CA GLN A 27 -7.64 -22.66 20.36
C GLN A 27 -7.57 -21.45 19.44
N ILE A 28 -8.61 -20.59 19.44
CA ILE A 28 -8.61 -19.36 18.65
C ILE A 28 -7.49 -18.44 19.12
N ALA A 29 -7.33 -18.23 20.44
CA ALA A 29 -6.30 -17.36 20.99
C ALA A 29 -4.88 -17.81 20.61
N ILE A 30 -4.60 -19.11 20.64
CA ILE A 30 -3.33 -19.69 20.19
C ILE A 30 -3.13 -19.44 18.68
N TYR A 31 -4.17 -19.64 17.87
CA TYR A 31 -4.09 -19.37 16.43
C TYR A 31 -3.82 -17.91 16.16
N LEU A 32 -4.54 -16.98 16.81
CA LEU A 32 -4.33 -15.55 16.71
C LEU A 32 -2.89 -15.16 17.06
N LYS A 33 -2.32 -15.71 18.14
CA LYS A 33 -0.91 -15.45 18.52
C LYS A 33 0.09 -16.00 17.50
N LYS A 34 -0.18 -17.18 16.91
CA LYS A 34 0.74 -17.81 15.94
C LYS A 34 0.64 -17.22 14.53
N LYS A 35 -0.54 -16.78 14.12
CA LYS A 35 -0.87 -16.35 12.75
C LYS A 35 -1.45 -14.93 12.74
N TRP A 36 -0.88 -14.08 13.56
CA TRP A 36 -1.33 -12.72 13.82
C TRP A 36 -1.66 -11.93 12.54
N GLU A 37 -0.70 -11.83 11.61
CA GLU A 37 -0.84 -11.06 10.37
C GLU A 37 -1.97 -11.60 9.47
N GLN A 38 -2.07 -12.92 9.34
CA GLN A 38 -3.11 -13.55 8.54
C GLN A 38 -4.48 -13.38 9.19
N SER A 39 -4.56 -13.49 10.51
CA SER A 39 -5.81 -13.39 11.27
C SER A 39 -6.46 -12.02 11.17
N CYS A 40 -5.67 -10.94 11.06
CA CYS A 40 -6.18 -9.58 10.86
C CYS A 40 -7.05 -9.42 9.60
N LEU A 41 -6.84 -10.27 8.60
CA LEU A 41 -7.56 -10.21 7.32
C LEU A 41 -8.77 -11.15 7.27
N MET A 42 -8.87 -12.10 8.19
CA MET A 42 -9.93 -13.12 8.18
C MET A 42 -11.28 -12.57 8.66
N SER A 43 -12.37 -13.11 8.13
CA SER A 43 -13.70 -12.92 8.70
C SER A 43 -13.90 -13.81 9.92
N ALA A 44 -14.90 -13.54 10.75
CA ALA A 44 -15.23 -14.42 11.89
C ALA A 44 -15.54 -15.83 11.41
N LYS A 45 -16.24 -15.98 10.29
CA LYS A 45 -16.53 -17.25 9.63
C LYS A 45 -15.24 -17.96 9.19
N SER A 46 -14.37 -17.28 8.47
CA SER A 46 -13.11 -17.86 7.98
C SER A 46 -12.20 -18.27 9.14
N LEU A 47 -12.14 -17.47 10.22
CA LEU A 47 -11.36 -17.79 11.41
C LEU A 47 -11.95 -19.01 12.15
N SER A 48 -13.27 -19.09 12.26
CA SER A 48 -13.97 -20.21 12.89
C SER A 48 -13.74 -21.54 12.14
N GLU A 49 -13.81 -21.52 10.82
CA GLU A 49 -13.52 -22.66 9.94
C GLU A 49 -12.05 -23.12 10.05
N GLN A 50 -11.12 -22.16 10.16
CA GLN A 50 -9.68 -22.46 10.25
C GLN A 50 -9.28 -23.15 11.56
N VAL A 51 -10.03 -22.92 12.64
CA VAL A 51 -9.74 -23.44 13.99
C VAL A 51 -10.74 -24.53 14.41
N ASP A 52 -11.69 -24.87 13.54
CA ASP A 52 -12.76 -25.87 13.78
C ASP A 52 -13.61 -25.54 15.02
N VAL A 53 -14.12 -24.31 15.07
CA VAL A 53 -15.01 -23.83 16.13
C VAL A 53 -16.22 -23.11 15.54
N SER A 54 -17.23 -22.81 16.37
CA SER A 54 -18.36 -22.00 15.89
C SER A 54 -18.01 -20.52 15.75
N GLU A 55 -18.61 -19.83 14.77
CA GLU A 55 -18.47 -18.38 14.61
C GLU A 55 -18.90 -17.61 15.87
N ALA A 56 -19.92 -18.11 16.58
CA ALA A 56 -20.34 -17.57 17.88
C ALA A 56 -19.20 -17.62 18.92
N THR A 57 -18.31 -18.61 18.86
CA THR A 57 -17.15 -18.70 19.75
C THR A 57 -16.12 -17.62 19.45
N VAL A 58 -15.94 -17.26 18.18
CA VAL A 58 -15.07 -16.15 17.76
C VAL A 58 -15.58 -14.82 18.32
N HIS A 59 -16.88 -14.57 18.20
CA HIS A 59 -17.51 -13.36 18.77
C HIS A 59 -17.41 -13.31 20.31
N ARG A 60 -17.60 -14.44 20.98
CA ARG A 60 -17.46 -14.54 22.44
C ARG A 60 -16.01 -14.32 22.89
N LEU A 61 -15.02 -14.78 22.12
CA LEU A 61 -13.63 -14.47 22.43
C LEU A 61 -13.35 -12.98 22.37
N ALA A 62 -13.80 -12.27 21.32
CA ALA A 62 -13.63 -10.83 21.21
C ALA A 62 -14.19 -10.09 22.44
N ALA A 63 -15.40 -10.46 22.87
CA ALA A 63 -15.99 -9.91 24.11
C ALA A 63 -15.19 -10.27 25.37
N SER A 64 -14.67 -11.49 25.47
CA SER A 64 -13.83 -11.92 26.60
C SER A 64 -12.50 -11.16 26.68
N LEU A 65 -12.02 -10.66 25.55
CA LEU A 65 -10.81 -9.85 25.42
C LEU A 65 -11.08 -8.33 25.59
N GLY A 66 -12.34 -7.94 25.91
CA GLY A 66 -12.73 -6.57 26.20
C GLY A 66 -12.90 -5.70 24.93
N TYR A 67 -13.22 -6.32 23.78
CA TYR A 67 -13.59 -5.61 22.56
C TYR A 67 -15.12 -5.52 22.43
N ASP A 68 -15.62 -4.45 21.83
CA ASP A 68 -17.05 -4.23 21.65
C ASP A 68 -17.65 -5.26 20.63
N SER A 69 -16.84 -5.68 19.67
CA SER A 69 -17.22 -6.64 18.66
C SER A 69 -16.00 -7.34 18.05
N PHE A 70 -16.21 -8.40 17.27
CA PHE A 70 -15.14 -8.99 16.45
C PHE A 70 -14.58 -8.00 15.43
N THR A 71 -15.41 -7.09 14.89
CA THR A 71 -14.98 -6.05 13.97
C THR A 71 -14.06 -5.04 14.67
N ASP A 72 -14.41 -4.60 15.87
CA ASP A 72 -13.56 -3.72 16.68
C ASP A 72 -12.23 -4.40 17.03
N MET A 73 -12.27 -5.66 17.47
CA MET A 73 -11.06 -6.45 17.71
C MET A 73 -10.16 -6.49 16.46
N LYS A 74 -10.74 -6.75 15.29
CA LYS A 74 -10.02 -6.84 14.02
C LYS A 74 -9.42 -5.49 13.61
N GLU A 75 -10.12 -4.39 13.81
CA GLU A 75 -9.60 -3.05 13.54
C GLU A 75 -8.43 -2.71 14.47
N LYS A 76 -8.57 -2.99 15.76
CA LYS A 76 -7.47 -2.83 16.72
C LYS A 76 -6.27 -3.70 16.40
N MET A 77 -6.49 -4.96 16.01
CA MET A 77 -5.42 -5.83 15.51
C MET A 77 -4.69 -5.23 14.30
N LYS A 78 -5.43 -4.64 13.36
CA LYS A 78 -4.82 -3.97 12.20
C LYS A 78 -4.02 -2.73 12.62
N GLU A 79 -4.56 -1.90 13.52
CA GLU A 79 -3.85 -0.74 14.06
C GLU A 79 -2.55 -1.16 14.76
N GLU A 80 -2.60 -2.21 15.60
CA GLU A 80 -1.42 -2.77 16.26
C GLU A 80 -0.41 -3.33 15.26
N LEU A 81 -0.87 -4.04 14.23
CA LEU A 81 -0.01 -4.54 13.17
C LEU A 81 0.72 -3.39 12.47
N LEU A 82 -0.01 -2.32 12.20
CA LEU A 82 0.54 -1.13 11.56
C LEU A 82 1.52 -0.35 12.45
N MET A 83 1.23 -0.25 13.76
CA MET A 83 2.12 0.42 14.73
C MET A 83 3.37 -0.42 15.05
N ASN A 84 3.19 -1.71 15.25
CA ASN A 84 4.27 -2.60 15.71
C ASN A 84 5.19 -3.07 14.60
N ARG A 85 4.80 -2.98 13.32
CA ARG A 85 5.61 -3.52 12.22
C ARG A 85 7.03 -2.92 12.19
N ALA A 86 7.18 -1.62 12.40
CA ALA A 86 8.50 -1.00 12.47
C ALA A 86 9.29 -1.44 13.72
N VAL A 87 8.63 -1.47 14.88
CA VAL A 87 9.24 -1.89 16.16
C VAL A 87 9.49 -3.39 16.17
N THR A 88 8.54 -4.19 15.68
CA THR A 88 8.68 -5.65 15.56
C THR A 88 9.77 -6.00 14.55
N ASN A 89 9.81 -5.32 13.41
CA ASN A 89 10.89 -5.48 12.45
C ASN A 89 12.26 -5.11 13.06
N MET A 90 12.35 -4.08 13.89
CA MET A 90 13.59 -3.78 14.63
C MET A 90 13.96 -4.87 15.62
N SER A 91 12.97 -5.46 16.32
CA SER A 91 13.20 -6.51 17.32
C SER A 91 13.59 -7.85 16.70
N PHE A 92 13.00 -8.21 15.55
CA PHE A 92 13.37 -9.43 14.83
C PHE A 92 14.79 -9.37 14.25
N ARG A 93 15.32 -8.18 13.99
CA ARG A 93 16.64 -7.97 13.36
C ARG A 93 17.78 -7.77 14.34
N ASN A 94 17.52 -7.57 15.62
CA ASN A 94 18.55 -7.62 16.66
C ASN A 94 19.16 -9.03 16.88
N ARG A 95 18.85 -10.00 16.02
CA ARG A 95 19.47 -11.35 16.02
C ARG A 95 20.86 -11.41 15.40
N GLY A 96 21.60 -10.31 15.47
CA GLY A 96 22.94 -10.21 14.91
C GLY A 96 22.93 -9.76 13.44
N ILE A 97 23.77 -8.78 13.13
CA ILE A 97 24.04 -8.43 11.74
C ILE A 97 24.72 -9.65 11.13
N SER A 98 24.08 -10.29 10.14
CA SER A 98 24.69 -11.38 9.37
C SER A 98 25.93 -10.85 8.68
N GLU A 99 27.02 -11.62 8.69
CA GLU A 99 28.21 -11.27 7.90
C GLU A 99 27.87 -11.15 6.40
N ASN A 100 26.82 -11.83 5.96
CA ASN A 100 26.31 -11.83 4.59
C ASN A 100 25.15 -10.87 4.35
N TRP A 101 25.00 -9.81 5.15
CA TRP A 101 23.87 -8.88 5.09
C TRP A 101 23.60 -8.29 3.69
N LEU A 102 24.67 -8.05 2.91
CA LEU A 102 24.55 -7.50 1.55
C LEU A 102 23.93 -8.50 0.58
N ASP A 103 24.32 -9.77 0.65
CA ASP A 103 23.73 -10.82 -0.16
C ASP A 103 22.27 -11.08 0.22
N GLU A 104 21.94 -11.03 1.50
CA GLU A 104 20.55 -11.12 1.98
C GLU A 104 19.70 -9.97 1.46
N CYS A 105 20.22 -8.73 1.48
CA CYS A 105 19.55 -7.59 0.88
C CYS A 105 19.30 -7.82 -0.61
N LEU A 106 20.33 -8.20 -1.37
CA LEU A 106 20.21 -8.45 -2.80
C LEU A 106 19.17 -9.53 -3.11
N GLN A 107 19.22 -10.66 -2.40
CA GLN A 107 18.27 -11.75 -2.56
C GLN A 107 16.82 -11.29 -2.29
N THR A 108 16.60 -10.53 -1.23
CA THR A 108 15.28 -9.99 -0.91
C THR A 108 14.76 -9.06 -2.00
N GLU A 109 15.61 -8.17 -2.52
CA GLU A 109 15.24 -7.30 -3.64
C GLU A 109 14.92 -8.07 -4.92
N MET A 110 15.69 -9.11 -5.25
CA MET A 110 15.42 -9.97 -6.40
C MET A 110 14.05 -10.68 -6.26
N VAL A 111 13.73 -11.20 -5.08
CA VAL A 111 12.43 -11.83 -4.80
C VAL A 111 11.29 -10.83 -4.95
N ASN A 112 11.44 -9.61 -4.40
CA ASN A 112 10.46 -8.54 -4.56
C ASN A 112 10.21 -8.21 -6.03
N LEU A 113 11.26 -8.08 -6.84
CA LEU A 113 11.13 -7.83 -8.26
C LEU A 113 10.37 -8.95 -8.97
N VAL A 114 10.77 -10.20 -8.78
CA VAL A 114 10.12 -11.36 -9.42
C VAL A 114 8.64 -11.42 -9.04
N ASN A 115 8.31 -11.33 -7.74
CA ASN A 115 6.94 -11.40 -7.26
C ASN A 115 6.10 -10.23 -7.80
N THR A 116 6.65 -9.02 -7.82
CA THR A 116 5.95 -7.84 -8.35
C THR A 116 5.60 -8.00 -9.81
N TYR A 117 6.52 -8.50 -10.65
CA TYR A 117 6.23 -8.74 -12.07
C TYR A 117 5.24 -9.90 -12.29
N GLN A 118 5.20 -10.89 -11.40
CA GLN A 118 4.20 -11.96 -11.45
C GLN A 118 2.80 -11.48 -11.06
N LEU A 119 2.69 -10.53 -10.12
CA LEU A 119 1.42 -9.92 -9.71
C LEU A 119 0.82 -9.00 -10.78
N ASN A 120 1.67 -8.43 -11.65
CA ASN A 120 1.26 -7.45 -12.65
C ASN A 120 1.36 -8.02 -14.05
N LEU A 121 0.24 -8.51 -14.56
CA LEU A 121 0.16 -9.00 -15.92
C LEU A 121 0.46 -7.89 -16.92
N LYS A 122 1.13 -8.24 -18.03
CA LYS A 122 1.49 -7.34 -19.13
C LYS A 122 0.31 -6.48 -19.61
N ASP A 123 -0.90 -7.03 -19.58
CA ASP A 123 -2.10 -6.34 -20.02
C ASP A 123 -2.51 -5.22 -19.07
N LYS A 124 -2.36 -5.39 -17.75
CA LYS A 124 -2.63 -4.33 -16.77
C LYS A 124 -1.70 -3.13 -16.96
N ILE A 125 -0.41 -3.38 -17.18
CA ILE A 125 0.56 -2.32 -17.46
C ILE A 125 0.21 -1.61 -18.76
N SER A 126 -0.20 -2.37 -19.80
CA SER A 126 -0.62 -1.80 -21.09
C SER A 126 -1.89 -0.97 -20.98
N GLN A 127 -2.88 -1.41 -20.20
CA GLN A 127 -4.11 -0.65 -19.92
C GLN A 127 -3.79 0.64 -19.13
N GLY A 128 -2.93 0.56 -18.12
CA GLY A 128 -2.46 1.73 -17.37
C GLY A 128 -1.76 2.75 -18.25
N ALA A 129 -0.88 2.30 -19.13
CA ALA A 129 -0.21 3.17 -20.10
C ALA A 129 -1.21 3.86 -21.05
N GLU A 130 -2.22 3.13 -21.55
CA GLU A 130 -3.25 3.67 -22.41
C GLU A 130 -4.12 4.69 -21.68
N MET A 131 -4.51 4.41 -20.43
CA MET A 131 -5.24 5.33 -19.56
C MET A 131 -4.51 6.67 -19.44
N LEU A 132 -3.19 6.63 -19.14
CA LEU A 132 -2.38 7.84 -18.96
C LEU A 132 -2.19 8.63 -20.26
N ARG A 133 -1.95 7.95 -21.38
CA ARG A 133 -1.78 8.59 -22.69
C ARG A 133 -2.99 9.38 -23.14
N ASN A 134 -4.18 8.86 -22.85
CA ASN A 134 -5.46 9.41 -23.32
C ASN A 134 -6.06 10.42 -22.32
N SER A 135 -5.44 10.66 -21.17
CA SER A 135 -5.96 11.59 -20.18
C SER A 135 -5.69 13.05 -20.54
N ARG A 136 -6.62 13.92 -20.17
CA ARG A 136 -6.46 15.38 -20.26
C ARG A 136 -5.31 15.85 -19.35
N ARG A 137 -5.33 15.43 -18.09
CA ARG A 137 -4.27 15.64 -17.09
C ARG A 137 -4.02 14.40 -16.27
N ILE A 138 -2.78 14.27 -15.83
CA ILE A 138 -2.33 13.24 -14.89
C ILE A 138 -1.95 13.96 -13.60
N TYR A 139 -2.51 13.51 -12.50
CA TYR A 139 -2.12 13.94 -11.17
C TYR A 139 -1.45 12.77 -10.46
N VAL A 140 -0.38 13.04 -9.73
CA VAL A 140 0.37 12.00 -9.03
C VAL A 140 0.47 12.37 -7.57
N ILE A 141 0.03 11.48 -6.68
CA ILE A 141 0.11 11.66 -5.23
C ILE A 141 0.75 10.46 -4.55
N GLY A 142 1.57 10.72 -3.59
CA GLY A 142 2.12 9.75 -2.64
C GLY A 142 2.66 10.48 -1.43
N ASP A 143 2.51 9.89 -0.25
CA ASP A 143 2.95 10.47 1.01
C ASP A 143 3.96 9.57 1.72
N LYS A 144 4.71 10.14 2.68
CA LYS A 144 5.74 9.44 3.46
C LYS A 144 6.74 8.73 2.54
N GLN A 145 6.83 7.41 2.64
CA GLN A 145 7.74 6.62 1.79
C GLN A 145 7.34 6.65 0.31
N GLY A 146 6.05 6.77 0.00
CA GLY A 146 5.54 6.89 -1.37
C GLY A 146 5.90 8.21 -2.05
N LEU A 147 6.31 9.25 -1.28
CA LEU A 147 6.67 10.57 -1.80
C LEU A 147 7.81 10.50 -2.82
N GLY A 148 8.83 9.68 -2.58
CA GLY A 148 9.96 9.54 -3.50
C GLY A 148 9.52 9.03 -4.87
N THR A 149 8.71 7.98 -4.91
CA THR A 149 8.20 7.40 -6.16
C THR A 149 7.18 8.32 -6.85
N SER A 150 6.30 9.01 -6.09
CA SER A 150 5.34 9.95 -6.67
C SER A 150 6.03 11.17 -7.28
N SER A 151 7.05 11.71 -6.64
CA SER A 151 7.86 12.81 -7.18
C SER A 151 8.59 12.38 -8.46
N TYR A 152 9.20 11.19 -8.46
CA TYR A 152 9.86 10.63 -9.63
C TYR A 152 8.87 10.46 -10.80
N LEU A 153 7.73 9.81 -10.57
CA LEU A 153 6.70 9.63 -11.60
C LEU A 153 6.15 10.97 -12.10
N GLY A 154 5.86 11.89 -11.19
CA GLY A 154 5.37 13.22 -11.55
C GLY A 154 6.34 13.96 -12.46
N PHE A 155 7.63 13.94 -12.12
CA PHE A 155 8.68 14.53 -12.95
C PHE A 155 8.79 13.85 -14.32
N VAL A 156 8.96 12.52 -14.36
CA VAL A 156 9.18 11.79 -15.62
C VAL A 156 7.97 11.86 -16.53
N LEU A 157 6.77 11.67 -16.02
CA LEU A 157 5.55 11.74 -16.83
C LEU A 157 5.32 13.17 -17.35
N ASN A 158 5.61 14.20 -16.56
CA ASN A 158 5.52 15.57 -17.06
C ASN A 158 6.55 15.87 -18.14
N TYR A 159 7.79 15.39 -17.98
CA TYR A 159 8.84 15.53 -18.98
C TYR A 159 8.47 14.86 -20.33
N LEU A 160 7.83 13.67 -20.26
CA LEU A 160 7.44 12.91 -21.45
C LEU A 160 6.12 13.37 -22.07
N LEU A 161 5.09 13.59 -21.26
CA LEU A 161 3.72 13.82 -21.73
C LEU A 161 3.30 15.30 -21.69
N GLY A 162 3.93 16.12 -20.84
CA GLY A 162 3.68 17.56 -20.74
C GLY A 162 2.36 17.96 -20.04
N ASN A 163 1.66 16.99 -19.41
CA ASN A 163 0.34 17.20 -18.80
C ASN A 163 0.23 16.63 -17.39
N THR A 164 1.35 16.42 -16.69
CA THR A 164 1.38 15.78 -15.37
C THR A 164 1.69 16.79 -14.27
N VAL A 165 0.96 16.68 -13.16
CA VAL A 165 1.13 17.50 -11.95
C VAL A 165 1.42 16.56 -10.77
N HIS A 166 2.55 16.77 -10.09
CA HIS A 166 2.81 16.12 -8.81
C HIS A 166 2.10 16.90 -7.70
N LEU A 167 1.22 16.23 -6.97
CA LEU A 167 0.45 16.81 -5.88
C LEU A 167 1.19 16.68 -4.56
N THR A 168 1.05 17.67 -3.72
CA THR A 168 1.44 17.63 -2.32
C THR A 168 0.21 17.65 -1.43
N LEU A 169 0.33 17.20 -0.17
CA LEU A 169 -0.78 17.30 0.78
C LEU A 169 -1.12 18.75 1.18
N ALA A 170 -0.34 19.72 0.72
CA ALA A 170 -0.59 21.14 0.97
C ALA A 170 -1.63 21.73 0.01
N ASP A 171 -1.67 21.26 -1.23
CA ASP A 171 -2.49 21.82 -2.31
C ASP A 171 -3.47 20.81 -2.95
N VAL A 172 -3.51 19.58 -2.44
CA VAL A 172 -4.28 18.48 -3.04
C VAL A 172 -5.77 18.78 -3.13
N TYR A 173 -6.35 19.45 -2.14
CA TYR A 173 -7.81 19.68 -2.11
C TYR A 173 -8.23 20.69 -3.16
N GLU A 174 -7.46 21.75 -3.34
CA GLU A 174 -7.69 22.75 -4.39
C GLU A 174 -7.57 22.12 -5.78
N GLN A 175 -6.55 21.27 -5.98
CA GLN A 175 -6.36 20.58 -7.25
C GLN A 175 -7.50 19.60 -7.55
N ILE A 176 -7.98 18.83 -6.57
CA ILE A 176 -9.14 17.93 -6.75
C ILE A 176 -10.38 18.72 -7.20
N GLY A 177 -10.55 19.95 -6.73
CA GLY A 177 -11.64 20.82 -7.16
C GLY A 177 -11.72 21.05 -8.68
N PHE A 178 -10.60 20.93 -9.39
CA PHE A 178 -10.49 21.12 -10.85
C PHE A 178 -10.41 19.81 -11.65
N MET A 179 -10.38 18.66 -11.00
CA MET A 179 -10.34 17.34 -11.64
C MET A 179 -11.73 16.93 -12.16
N GLY A 180 -11.75 16.08 -13.17
CA GLY A 180 -12.96 15.47 -13.73
C GLY A 180 -12.68 14.15 -14.42
N SER A 181 -13.69 13.59 -15.08
CA SER A 181 -13.67 12.25 -15.69
C SER A 181 -12.64 12.05 -16.81
N GLU A 182 -12.12 13.14 -17.40
CA GLU A 182 -11.05 13.08 -18.40
C GLU A 182 -9.64 13.04 -17.78
N ASP A 183 -9.54 13.18 -16.46
CA ASP A 183 -8.28 13.19 -15.71
C ASP A 183 -8.00 11.83 -15.10
N VAL A 184 -6.73 11.63 -14.77
CA VAL A 184 -6.28 10.44 -14.04
C VAL A 184 -5.52 10.86 -12.79
N LEU A 185 -5.84 10.23 -11.66
CA LEU A 185 -5.07 10.32 -10.43
C LEU A 185 -4.25 9.04 -10.24
N ILE A 186 -2.93 9.16 -10.27
CA ILE A 186 -2.03 8.10 -9.83
C ILE A 186 -1.82 8.24 -8.33
N VAL A 187 -2.15 7.20 -7.57
CA VAL A 187 -1.90 7.14 -6.14
C VAL A 187 -0.83 6.09 -5.83
N ILE A 188 0.16 6.46 -5.00
CA ILE A 188 1.21 5.57 -4.53
C ILE A 188 1.06 5.45 -3.02
N GLY A 189 0.53 4.31 -2.58
CA GLY A 189 0.24 4.09 -1.18
C GLY A 189 0.21 2.62 -0.79
N PHE A 190 0.91 2.33 0.30
CA PHE A 190 1.14 0.99 0.84
C PHE A 190 0.72 0.94 2.30
N GLN A 191 0.83 -0.21 2.94
CA GLN A 191 0.47 -0.40 4.35
C GLN A 191 0.90 0.78 5.22
N ARG A 192 0.09 1.13 6.22
CA ARG A 192 0.01 2.39 6.94
C ARG A 192 -0.49 3.52 6.05
N TYR A 193 -1.44 3.16 5.16
CA TYR A 193 -2.08 4.11 4.25
C TYR A 193 -2.37 5.45 4.92
N CYS A 194 -1.84 6.52 4.33
CA CYS A 194 -2.04 7.86 4.89
C CYS A 194 -3.53 8.27 4.82
N PRO A 195 -4.19 8.59 5.94
CA PRO A 195 -5.62 8.96 5.93
C PRO A 195 -5.92 10.16 5.04
N ARG A 196 -5.00 11.13 4.96
CA ARG A 196 -5.17 12.31 4.09
C ARG A 196 -5.12 11.93 2.61
N THR A 197 -4.22 11.01 2.23
CA THR A 197 -4.17 10.48 0.86
C THR A 197 -5.41 9.64 0.54
N GLN A 198 -5.91 8.84 1.50
CA GLN A 198 -7.17 8.12 1.32
C GLN A 198 -8.32 9.08 1.07
N LYS A 199 -8.43 10.15 1.86
CA LYS A 199 -9.48 11.16 1.69
C LYS A 199 -9.38 11.88 0.35
N ALA A 200 -8.16 12.17 -0.12
CA ALA A 200 -7.94 12.75 -1.44
C ALA A 200 -8.41 11.82 -2.56
N VAL A 201 -8.13 10.52 -2.47
CA VAL A 201 -8.57 9.51 -3.44
C VAL A 201 -10.10 9.35 -3.43
N GLU A 202 -10.74 9.34 -2.26
CA GLU A 202 -12.21 9.33 -2.15
C GLU A 202 -12.84 10.53 -2.86
N LEU A 203 -12.36 11.75 -2.56
CA LEU A 203 -12.87 12.97 -3.16
C LEU A 203 -12.66 13.03 -4.68
N ALA A 204 -11.55 12.51 -5.18
CA ALA A 204 -11.30 12.38 -6.61
C ALA A 204 -12.27 11.37 -7.25
N ALA A 205 -12.49 10.22 -6.60
CA ALA A 205 -13.45 9.22 -7.08
C ALA A 205 -14.89 9.75 -7.11
N ASP A 206 -15.30 10.55 -6.13
CA ASP A 206 -16.62 11.20 -6.09
C ASP A 206 -16.83 12.20 -7.25
N ARG A 207 -15.77 12.56 -7.96
CA ARG A 207 -15.76 13.43 -9.15
C ARG A 207 -15.54 12.68 -10.46
N ASP A 208 -15.71 11.36 -10.44
CA ASP A 208 -15.49 10.46 -11.58
C ASP A 208 -14.06 10.48 -12.14
N VAL A 209 -13.07 10.93 -11.36
CA VAL A 209 -11.66 10.87 -11.76
C VAL A 209 -11.21 9.42 -11.81
N ARG A 210 -10.59 9.04 -12.91
CA ARG A 210 -10.06 7.68 -13.09
C ARG A 210 -8.82 7.50 -12.21
N ILE A 211 -8.74 6.39 -11.49
CA ILE A 211 -7.68 6.14 -10.50
C ILE A 211 -6.80 4.97 -10.95
N LEU A 212 -5.49 5.19 -10.98
CA LEU A 212 -4.46 4.17 -11.11
C LEU A 212 -3.69 4.07 -9.80
N ALA A 213 -3.73 2.93 -9.12
CA ALA A 213 -3.09 2.73 -7.85
C ALA A 213 -1.82 1.88 -7.95
N PHE A 214 -0.75 2.34 -7.29
CA PHE A 214 0.39 1.51 -6.91
C PHE A 214 0.23 1.17 -5.44
N THR A 215 0.07 -0.11 -5.13
CA THR A 215 -0.27 -0.56 -3.77
C THR A 215 0.17 -2.01 -3.51
N ASP A 216 -0.08 -2.52 -2.33
CA ASP A 216 0.37 -3.85 -1.88
C ASP A 216 -0.61 -4.99 -2.21
N CYS A 217 -1.91 -4.74 -2.15
CA CYS A 217 -2.91 -5.80 -2.36
C CYS A 217 -4.27 -5.25 -2.82
N ASN A 218 -5.15 -6.16 -3.23
CA ASN A 218 -6.51 -5.83 -3.69
C ASN A 218 -7.43 -5.33 -2.57
N LEU A 219 -7.07 -5.54 -1.30
CA LEU A 219 -7.82 -5.05 -0.13
C LEU A 219 -7.38 -3.63 0.29
N SER A 220 -6.35 -3.09 -0.33
CA SER A 220 -5.93 -1.71 -0.13
C SER A 220 -7.10 -0.73 -0.38
N PRO A 221 -7.26 0.32 0.44
CA PRO A 221 -8.28 1.34 0.22
C PRO A 221 -8.11 2.05 -1.13
N PHE A 222 -6.89 2.08 -1.66
CA PHE A 222 -6.61 2.64 -2.98
C PHE A 222 -7.03 1.69 -4.09
N ALA A 223 -6.74 0.38 -3.97
CA ALA A 223 -7.15 -0.61 -4.95
C ALA A 223 -8.67 -0.72 -5.09
N GLN A 224 -9.40 -0.51 -3.98
CA GLN A 224 -10.86 -0.55 -3.99
C GLN A 224 -11.52 0.62 -4.75
N LYS A 225 -10.80 1.72 -4.95
CA LYS A 225 -11.25 2.89 -5.71
C LYS A 225 -10.62 2.97 -7.10
N ALA A 226 -9.60 2.18 -7.36
CA ALA A 226 -8.84 2.24 -8.60
C ALA A 226 -9.51 1.46 -9.73
N GLU A 227 -9.51 2.02 -10.92
CA GLU A 227 -9.83 1.32 -12.15
C GLU A 227 -8.73 0.30 -12.50
N ILE A 228 -7.47 0.67 -12.25
CA ILE A 228 -6.31 -0.18 -12.46
C ILE A 228 -5.43 -0.15 -11.21
N SER A 229 -5.06 -1.33 -10.72
CA SER A 229 -4.12 -1.47 -9.61
C SER A 229 -2.87 -2.25 -10.05
N LEU A 230 -1.71 -1.65 -9.79
CA LEU A 230 -0.39 -2.26 -9.94
C LEU A 230 0.14 -2.58 -8.54
N TYR A 231 0.40 -3.86 -8.30
CA TYR A 231 0.80 -4.35 -6.99
C TYR A 231 2.30 -4.50 -6.89
N ALA A 232 2.89 -4.22 -5.73
CA ALA A 232 4.29 -4.44 -5.46
C ALA A 232 4.50 -5.13 -4.11
N THR A 233 5.44 -6.07 -4.08
CA THR A 233 5.98 -6.63 -2.85
C THR A 233 7.13 -5.76 -2.37
N MET A 234 7.19 -5.53 -1.06
CA MET A 234 8.10 -4.55 -0.47
C MET A 234 8.85 -5.12 0.74
N ASP A 235 9.11 -6.42 0.73
CA ASP A 235 9.86 -7.05 1.79
C ASP A 235 11.27 -6.44 1.87
N SER A 236 11.81 -6.40 3.05
CA SER A 236 13.10 -5.78 3.30
C SER A 236 13.86 -6.53 4.38
N THR A 237 15.16 -6.51 4.34
CA THR A 237 16.03 -7.05 5.39
C THR A 237 16.19 -6.10 6.58
N TYR A 238 15.66 -4.89 6.52
CA TYR A 238 15.67 -3.90 7.61
C TYR A 238 14.25 -3.39 7.92
N PHE A 239 14.08 -2.47 8.84
CA PHE A 239 12.78 -2.11 9.41
C PHE A 239 11.86 -1.28 8.50
N LEU A 240 12.38 -0.69 7.44
CA LEU A 240 11.60 0.04 6.42
C LEU A 240 11.31 -0.87 5.23
N ASP A 241 10.17 -0.65 4.62
CA ASP A 241 9.77 -1.37 3.41
C ASP A 241 10.64 -0.97 2.21
N SER A 242 10.96 -1.92 1.31
CA SER A 242 11.71 -1.64 0.09
C SER A 242 10.80 -1.09 -1.01
N TYR A 243 11.22 0.00 -1.64
CA TYR A 243 10.53 0.60 -2.79
C TYR A 243 11.16 0.26 -4.15
N THR A 244 12.17 -0.60 -4.18
CA THR A 244 12.87 -1.01 -5.42
C THR A 244 11.90 -1.57 -6.45
N ALA A 245 11.05 -2.50 -6.05
CA ALA A 245 10.08 -3.12 -6.94
C ALA A 245 8.96 -2.15 -7.37
N VAL A 246 8.57 -1.20 -6.51
CA VAL A 246 7.61 -0.14 -6.84
C VAL A 246 8.15 0.75 -7.95
N VAL A 247 9.39 1.19 -7.83
CA VAL A 247 10.06 2.00 -8.87
C VAL A 247 10.24 1.19 -10.16
N SER A 248 10.58 -0.09 -10.06
CA SER A 248 10.77 -0.96 -11.22
C SER A 248 9.46 -1.13 -12.03
N ILE A 249 8.32 -1.36 -11.39
CA ILE A 249 7.04 -1.48 -12.09
C ILE A 249 6.56 -0.12 -12.66
N ALA A 250 6.90 0.98 -12.00
CA ALA A 250 6.67 2.32 -12.52
C ALA A 250 7.48 2.57 -13.80
N GLN A 251 8.74 2.13 -13.85
CA GLN A 251 9.56 2.21 -15.07
C GLN A 251 9.01 1.33 -16.19
N ALA A 252 8.47 0.14 -15.90
CA ALA A 252 7.81 -0.69 -16.91
C ALA A 252 6.59 0.01 -17.51
N LEU A 253 5.79 0.72 -16.69
CA LEU A 253 4.68 1.54 -17.16
C LEU A 253 5.17 2.68 -18.07
N ILE A 254 6.21 3.41 -17.66
CA ILE A 254 6.83 4.48 -18.45
C ILE A 254 7.34 3.93 -19.78
N ALA A 255 8.07 2.83 -19.77
CA ALA A 255 8.59 2.19 -20.98
C ALA A 255 7.45 1.85 -21.96
N ARG A 256 6.31 1.36 -21.43
CA ARG A 256 5.13 1.08 -22.25
C ARG A 256 4.51 2.32 -22.85
N ILE A 257 4.48 3.44 -22.14
CA ILE A 257 4.03 4.75 -22.65
C ILE A 257 4.93 5.19 -23.79
N VAL A 258 6.26 5.15 -23.59
CA VAL A 258 7.25 5.56 -24.62
C VAL A 258 7.08 4.76 -25.89
N MET A 259 6.92 3.43 -25.80
CA MET A 259 6.73 2.56 -26.95
C MET A 259 5.46 2.86 -27.75
N LYS A 260 4.49 3.53 -27.14
CA LYS A 260 3.17 3.75 -27.76
C LYS A 260 2.92 5.19 -28.23
N ASP A 261 3.78 6.14 -27.86
CA ASP A 261 3.58 7.57 -28.15
C ASP A 261 4.90 8.30 -28.48
N GLU A 262 5.74 7.65 -29.27
CA GLU A 262 7.10 8.10 -29.58
C GLU A 262 7.13 9.53 -30.17
N GLU A 263 6.20 9.86 -31.05
CA GLU A 263 6.16 11.17 -31.72
C GLU A 263 5.87 12.31 -30.74
N ARG A 264 4.83 12.17 -29.88
CA ARG A 264 4.49 13.15 -28.85
C ARG A 264 5.64 13.33 -27.87
N ILE A 265 6.23 12.21 -27.43
CA ILE A 265 7.31 12.20 -26.46
C ILE A 265 8.56 12.89 -27.03
N ARG A 266 8.94 12.58 -28.26
CA ARG A 266 10.06 13.22 -28.94
C ARG A 266 9.88 14.73 -28.99
N LYS A 267 8.69 15.20 -29.40
CA LYS A 267 8.37 16.64 -29.46
C LYS A 267 8.50 17.32 -28.10
N ASN A 268 8.00 16.71 -27.03
CA ASN A 268 8.07 17.26 -25.67
C ASN A 268 9.52 17.30 -25.13
N VAL A 269 10.27 16.23 -25.37
CA VAL A 269 11.69 16.14 -24.99
C VAL A 269 12.50 17.20 -25.73
N GLU A 270 12.35 17.35 -27.05
CA GLU A 270 13.04 18.36 -27.86
C GLU A 270 12.74 19.79 -27.36
N ALA A 271 11.48 20.06 -27.01
CA ALA A 271 11.07 21.36 -26.48
C ALA A 271 11.74 21.66 -25.13
N THR A 272 11.79 20.66 -24.25
CA THR A 272 12.42 20.80 -22.92
C THR A 272 13.94 20.93 -23.04
N GLU A 273 14.58 20.14 -23.89
CA GLU A 273 16.03 20.22 -24.14
C GLU A 273 16.43 21.56 -24.75
N TYR A 274 15.59 22.17 -25.60
CA TYR A 274 15.80 23.52 -26.09
C TYR A 274 15.88 24.53 -24.95
N VAL A 275 14.97 24.45 -23.96
CA VAL A 275 14.99 25.33 -22.78
C VAL A 275 16.23 25.10 -21.93
N TYR A 276 16.60 23.85 -21.67
CA TYR A 276 17.80 23.51 -20.89
C TYR A 276 19.09 24.07 -21.50
N ARG A 277 19.22 24.07 -22.83
CA ARG A 277 20.39 24.67 -23.51
C ARG A 277 20.45 26.15 -23.26
N ARG A 278 19.32 26.84 -23.31
CA ARG A 278 19.26 28.30 -23.05
C ARG A 278 19.55 28.68 -21.60
N PHE A 279 19.27 27.83 -20.64
CA PHE A 279 19.64 28.07 -19.24
C PHE A 279 21.13 27.90 -18.93
N ARG A 280 21.90 27.29 -19.84
CA ARG A 280 23.35 27.09 -19.69
C ARG A 280 24.18 28.16 -20.42
N GLU A 281 23.56 28.94 -21.27
CA GLU A 281 24.13 30.11 -21.93
C GLU A 281 23.98 31.36 -21.02
#